data_f567a217331a1eed6d65a97ca41673d5
#
_entry.id   f567a217331a1eed6d65a97ca41673d5
#
_cell.length_a   1.000
_cell.length_b   1.000
_cell.length_c   1.000
_cell.angle_alpha   90.00
_cell.angle_beta   90.00
_cell.angle_gamma   90.00
#
_symmetry.space_group_name_H-M   'P 1'
#
loop_
_entity.id
_entity.type
_entity.pdbx_description
1 polymer ?
#
loop_
_entity_poly.entity_id
_entity_poly.type
_entity_poly.pdbx_seq_one_letter_code
_entity_poly.pdbx_strand_id
1 'polypeptide(L)'
;HCIQCNTARIAFQRRHESAGMVYIAGSLKGSIIKIGYTKDVQIREESLNRTEYAGYYDWIVLFAIRSINAGEIESRLDMALKEYSFSLDYLHDGGLQEANEVFKCSYLKCRQKILDICKSCCYNYNIVVDLNKDEYNFVD
;
A
#
# COMPACT_ATOMS: atom_id res chain seq x y z
N HIS A 1 -10.20 21.33 -14.05
CA HIS A 1 -9.43 21.62 -12.84
C HIS A 1 -10.26 21.33 -11.57
N CYS A 2 -9.66 20.68 -10.63
CA CYS A 2 -10.35 20.18 -9.44
C CYS A 2 -10.13 21.15 -8.26
N ILE A 3 -11.22 21.61 -7.64
CA ILE A 3 -11.15 22.49 -6.48
C ILE A 3 -10.40 21.80 -5.33
N GLN A 4 -10.54 20.48 -5.22
CA GLN A 4 -9.83 19.72 -4.20
C GLN A 4 -8.31 19.82 -4.33
N CYS A 5 -7.79 20.02 -5.55
CA CYS A 5 -6.36 20.19 -5.74
C CYS A 5 -5.83 21.42 -5.03
N ASN A 6 -6.57 22.53 -5.08
CA ASN A 6 -6.16 23.74 -4.38
C ASN A 6 -6.19 23.53 -2.87
N THR A 7 -7.24 22.90 -2.36
CA THR A 7 -7.35 22.59 -0.95
C THR A 7 -6.21 21.67 -0.50
N ALA A 8 -5.91 20.64 -1.31
CA ALA A 8 -4.84 19.70 -1.00
C ALA A 8 -3.48 20.41 -0.99
N ARG A 9 -3.27 21.36 -1.91
CA ARG A 9 -2.02 22.12 -1.97
C ARG A 9 -1.81 22.97 -0.71
N ILE A 10 -2.87 23.63 -0.24
CA ILE A 10 -2.82 24.43 0.98
C ILE A 10 -2.51 23.52 2.17
N ALA A 11 -3.19 22.37 2.25
CA ALA A 11 -2.93 21.40 3.31
C ALA A 11 -1.49 20.88 3.24
N PHE A 12 -0.96 20.69 2.01
CA PHE A 12 0.41 20.24 1.82
C PHE A 12 1.40 21.23 2.43
N GLN A 13 1.23 22.53 2.16
CA GLN A 13 2.12 23.55 2.69
C GLN A 13 2.14 23.57 4.21
N ARG A 14 1.00 23.27 4.83
CA ARG A 14 0.88 23.25 6.29
C ARG A 14 1.37 21.97 6.92
N ARG A 15 1.33 20.85 6.20
CA ARG A 15 1.55 19.54 6.77
C ARG A 15 2.51 18.68 5.97
N HIS A 16 3.42 19.30 5.20
CA HIS A 16 4.34 18.48 4.39
C HIS A 16 5.22 17.57 5.25
N GLU A 17 5.47 17.94 6.52
CA GLU A 17 6.21 17.09 7.44
C GLU A 17 5.41 15.86 7.87
N SER A 18 4.09 15.91 7.69
CA SER A 18 3.21 14.78 8.01
C SER A 18 2.97 13.86 6.83
N ALA A 19 3.63 14.13 5.71
CA ALA A 19 3.48 13.28 4.55
C ALA A 19 3.85 11.84 4.88
N GLY A 20 3.03 10.91 4.42
CA GLY A 20 3.27 9.50 4.59
C GLY A 20 3.44 8.81 3.25
N MET A 21 3.58 7.51 3.30
CA MET A 21 3.73 6.69 2.10
C MET A 21 2.66 5.63 2.04
N VAL A 22 2.09 5.44 0.83
CA VAL A 22 1.26 4.28 0.52
C VAL A 22 2.17 3.29 -0.16
N TYR A 23 2.14 2.05 0.30
CA TYR A 23 3.02 1.02 -0.24
C TYR A 23 2.24 -0.21 -0.67
N ILE A 24 2.83 -0.93 -1.61
CA ILE A 24 2.39 -2.26 -2.02
C ILE A 24 3.53 -3.20 -1.68
N ALA A 25 3.26 -4.19 -0.84
CA ALA A 25 4.21 -5.23 -0.51
C ALA A 25 3.66 -6.57 -0.99
N GLY A 26 4.55 -7.49 -1.35
CA GLY A 26 4.15 -8.79 -1.84
C GLY A 26 4.88 -9.90 -1.13
N SER A 27 4.20 -11.05 -1.00
CA SER A 27 4.78 -12.29 -0.52
C SER A 27 4.63 -13.34 -1.60
N LEU A 28 5.74 -13.84 -2.12
CA LEU A 28 5.71 -14.90 -3.14
C LEU A 28 5.19 -16.21 -2.56
N LYS A 29 5.58 -16.52 -1.33
CA LYS A 29 5.14 -17.76 -0.68
C LYS A 29 3.64 -17.78 -0.45
N GLY A 30 3.07 -16.63 -0.09
CA GLY A 30 1.64 -16.53 0.14
C GLY A 30 0.84 -16.22 -1.10
N SER A 31 1.49 -15.77 -2.18
CA SER A 31 0.84 -15.28 -3.39
C SER A 31 -0.18 -14.19 -3.05
N ILE A 32 0.21 -13.27 -2.19
CA ILE A 32 -0.67 -12.21 -1.71
C ILE A 32 0.03 -10.86 -1.76
N ILE A 33 -0.79 -9.84 -1.81
CA ILE A 33 -0.36 -8.44 -1.83
C ILE A 33 -0.91 -7.77 -0.57
N LYS A 34 -0.08 -6.93 0.05
CA LYS A 34 -0.52 -6.08 1.15
C LYS A 34 -0.41 -4.63 0.73
N ILE A 35 -1.43 -3.86 1.05
CA ILE A 35 -1.45 -2.43 0.81
C ILE A 35 -1.51 -1.76 2.17
N GLY A 36 -0.72 -0.72 2.38
CA GLY A 36 -0.73 -0.06 3.67
C GLY A 36 -0.15 1.34 3.62
N TYR A 37 -0.16 1.95 4.78
CA TYR A 37 0.35 3.29 5.01
C TYR A 37 1.52 3.20 5.97
N THR A 38 2.57 3.96 5.73
CA THR A 38 3.70 4.03 6.65
C THR A 38 4.43 5.36 6.51
N LYS A 39 5.20 5.70 7.49
CA LYS A 39 6.12 6.84 7.43
C LYS A 39 7.48 6.44 6.86
N ASP A 40 7.81 5.16 6.90
CA ASP A 40 9.10 4.65 6.44
C ASP A 40 8.93 3.23 5.89
N VAL A 41 9.10 3.08 4.57
CA VAL A 41 8.86 1.79 3.91
C VAL A 41 9.89 0.74 4.28
N GLN A 42 11.14 1.14 4.51
CA GLN A 42 12.18 0.20 4.88
C GLN A 42 11.91 -0.41 6.25
N ILE A 43 11.58 0.44 7.22
CA ILE A 43 11.23 -0.02 8.56
C ILE A 43 9.98 -0.90 8.50
N ARG A 44 9.01 -0.53 7.66
CA ARG A 44 7.78 -1.32 7.53
C ARG A 44 8.05 -2.70 6.93
N GLU A 45 8.90 -2.77 5.90
CA GLU A 45 9.26 -4.06 5.31
C GLU A 45 9.92 -4.96 6.34
N GLU A 46 10.86 -4.44 7.11
CA GLU A 46 11.53 -5.18 8.16
C GLU A 46 10.52 -5.65 9.22
N SER A 47 9.58 -4.78 9.59
CA SER A 47 8.56 -5.10 10.57
C SER A 47 7.63 -6.22 10.09
N LEU A 48 7.20 -6.16 8.83
CA LEU A 48 6.33 -7.19 8.25
C LEU A 48 7.00 -8.57 8.32
N ASN A 49 8.30 -8.62 8.02
CA ASN A 49 9.04 -9.89 8.04
C ASN A 49 9.33 -10.34 9.46
N ARG A 50 9.69 -9.42 10.35
CA ARG A 50 9.98 -9.76 11.75
C ARG A 50 8.75 -10.29 12.46
N THR A 51 7.58 -9.69 12.22
CA THR A 51 6.33 -10.12 12.85
C THR A 51 5.65 -11.23 12.06
N GLU A 52 6.22 -11.64 10.93
CA GLU A 52 5.67 -12.68 10.05
C GLU A 52 4.21 -12.39 9.71
N TYR A 53 3.95 -11.18 9.21
CA TYR A 53 2.59 -10.73 8.92
C TYR A 53 1.88 -11.71 7.98
N ALA A 54 0.64 -12.06 8.32
CA ALA A 54 -0.17 -13.05 7.61
C ALA A 54 0.47 -14.44 7.59
N GLY A 55 1.49 -14.68 8.43
CA GLY A 55 2.19 -15.94 8.49
C GLY A 55 3.38 -16.08 7.54
N TYR A 56 3.79 -14.98 6.88
CA TYR A 56 4.88 -15.00 5.92
C TYR A 56 5.99 -14.03 6.31
N TYR A 57 7.22 -14.36 5.96
CA TYR A 57 8.37 -13.52 6.28
C TYR A 57 9.23 -13.23 5.05
N ASP A 58 8.62 -13.28 3.86
CA ASP A 58 9.29 -12.96 2.59
C ASP A 58 8.69 -11.70 1.93
N TRP A 59 8.22 -10.76 2.75
CA TRP A 59 7.62 -9.54 2.26
C TRP A 59 8.65 -8.62 1.64
N ILE A 60 8.35 -8.07 0.46
CA ILE A 60 9.16 -7.07 -0.22
C ILE A 60 8.25 -5.91 -0.59
N VAL A 61 8.66 -4.69 -0.31
CA VAL A 61 7.95 -3.51 -0.78
C VAL A 61 8.25 -3.34 -2.26
N LEU A 62 7.22 -3.43 -3.07
CA LEU A 62 7.33 -3.41 -4.54
C LEU A 62 7.13 -2.01 -5.11
N PHE A 63 6.29 -1.22 -4.48
CA PHE A 63 5.94 0.11 -4.96
C PHE A 63 5.55 0.97 -3.77
N ALA A 64 5.96 2.23 -3.79
CA ALA A 64 5.56 3.16 -2.74
C ALA A 64 5.58 4.57 -3.29
N ILE A 65 4.60 5.36 -2.87
CA ILE A 65 4.56 6.78 -3.18
C ILE A 65 4.47 7.56 -1.88
N ARG A 66 5.04 8.75 -1.89
CA ARG A 66 4.95 9.68 -0.78
C ARG A 66 3.95 10.77 -1.13
N SER A 67 3.03 11.07 -0.22
CA SER A 67 2.02 12.10 -0.42
C SER A 67 1.47 12.55 0.92
N ILE A 68 1.06 13.81 1.02
CA ILE A 68 0.31 14.28 2.19
C ILE A 68 -1.08 13.67 2.22
N ASN A 69 -1.55 13.14 1.08
CA ASN A 69 -2.85 12.49 0.97
C ASN A 69 -2.74 10.98 1.07
N ALA A 70 -1.63 10.45 1.62
CA ALA A 70 -1.38 9.01 1.66
C ALA A 70 -2.52 8.23 2.30
N GLY A 71 -3.06 8.73 3.42
CA GLY A 71 -4.17 8.06 4.09
C GLY A 71 -5.42 7.98 3.22
N GLU A 72 -5.73 9.07 2.50
CA GLU A 72 -6.87 9.09 1.58
C GLU A 72 -6.65 8.17 0.40
N ILE A 73 -5.42 8.15 -0.13
CA ILE A 73 -5.07 7.28 -1.25
C ILE A 73 -5.23 5.82 -0.84
N GLU A 74 -4.74 5.46 0.34
CA GLU A 74 -4.88 4.10 0.86
C GLU A 74 -6.34 3.71 1.00
N SER A 75 -7.15 4.58 1.57
CA SER A 75 -8.57 4.32 1.78
C SER A 75 -9.30 4.11 0.45
N ARG A 76 -9.02 4.94 -0.54
CA ARG A 76 -9.63 4.82 -1.86
C ARG A 76 -9.17 3.55 -2.57
N LEU A 77 -7.92 3.19 -2.37
CA LEU A 77 -7.36 1.98 -2.97
C LEU A 77 -8.01 0.73 -2.36
N ASP A 78 -8.20 0.72 -1.05
CA ASP A 78 -8.89 -0.38 -0.37
C ASP A 78 -10.29 -0.56 -0.94
N MET A 79 -11.02 0.53 -1.15
CA MET A 79 -12.36 0.47 -1.71
C MET A 79 -12.34 -0.02 -3.17
N ALA A 80 -11.39 0.45 -3.95
CA ALA A 80 -11.28 0.08 -5.36
C ALA A 80 -10.93 -1.39 -5.55
N LEU A 81 -10.21 -1.98 -4.60
CA LEU A 81 -9.74 -3.36 -4.68
C LEU A 81 -10.48 -4.29 -3.72
N LYS A 82 -11.59 -3.84 -3.16
CA LYS A 82 -12.32 -4.59 -2.13
C LYS A 82 -12.70 -5.99 -2.56
N GLU A 83 -13.04 -6.18 -3.83
CA GLU A 83 -13.42 -7.49 -4.35
C GLU A 83 -12.28 -8.51 -4.29
N TYR A 84 -11.04 -8.06 -4.16
CA TYR A 84 -9.86 -8.93 -4.06
C TYR A 84 -9.38 -9.10 -2.63
N SER A 85 -9.99 -8.39 -1.69
CA SER A 85 -9.55 -8.43 -0.30
C SER A 85 -10.02 -9.70 0.40
N PHE A 86 -9.26 -10.13 1.39
CA PHE A 86 -9.63 -11.27 2.22
C PHE A 86 -8.91 -11.15 3.56
N SER A 87 -9.34 -11.94 4.53
CA SER A 87 -8.72 -11.98 5.84
C SER A 87 -8.00 -13.29 6.05
N LEU A 88 -6.88 -13.24 6.73
CA LEU A 88 -6.10 -14.41 7.11
C LEU A 88 -5.84 -14.39 8.60
N ASP A 89 -6.05 -15.53 9.25
CA ASP A 89 -5.64 -15.72 10.64
C ASP A 89 -4.24 -16.33 10.64
N TYR A 90 -3.38 -15.85 11.53
CA TYR A 90 -2.02 -16.38 11.64
C TYR A 90 -1.56 -16.28 13.09
N LEU A 91 -0.58 -17.11 13.43
CA LEU A 91 -0.03 -17.12 14.79
C LEU A 91 1.18 -16.21 14.88
N HIS A 92 1.23 -15.41 15.95
CA HIS A 92 2.37 -14.57 16.25
C HIS A 92 2.51 -14.47 17.76
N ASP A 93 3.69 -14.81 18.28
CA ASP A 93 3.99 -14.80 19.73
C ASP A 93 2.96 -15.59 20.53
N GLY A 94 2.53 -16.73 20.00
CA GLY A 94 1.59 -17.62 20.68
C GLY A 94 0.14 -17.15 20.65
N GLY A 95 -0.14 -16.02 19.97
CA GLY A 95 -1.49 -15.48 19.86
C GLY A 95 -1.98 -15.50 18.43
N LEU A 96 -3.30 -15.66 18.27
CA LEU A 96 -3.92 -15.60 16.94
C LEU A 96 -4.12 -14.15 16.53
N GLN A 97 -3.63 -13.80 15.36
CA GLN A 97 -3.75 -12.46 14.78
C GLN A 97 -4.53 -12.53 13.48
N GLU A 98 -5.16 -11.42 13.10
CA GLU A 98 -5.88 -11.33 11.84
C GLU A 98 -5.19 -10.33 10.91
N ALA A 99 -4.92 -10.78 9.68
CA ALA A 99 -4.41 -9.91 8.62
C ALA A 99 -5.58 -9.58 7.69
N ASN A 100 -6.02 -8.33 7.67
CA ASN A 100 -7.21 -7.91 6.92
C ASN A 100 -6.94 -6.87 5.84
N GLU A 101 -5.67 -6.52 5.61
CA GLU A 101 -5.28 -5.62 4.52
C GLU A 101 -4.49 -6.38 3.47
N VAL A 102 -4.95 -7.60 3.15
CA VAL A 102 -4.31 -8.47 2.17
C VAL A 102 -5.25 -8.69 0.99
N PHE A 103 -4.67 -8.81 -0.19
CA PHE A 103 -5.41 -8.86 -1.45
C PHE A 103 -4.85 -9.97 -2.34
N LYS A 104 -5.74 -10.62 -3.09
CA LYS A 104 -5.34 -11.55 -4.15
C LYS A 104 -5.60 -10.87 -5.49
N CYS A 105 -4.60 -10.16 -5.97
CA CYS A 105 -4.65 -9.50 -7.27
C CYS A 105 -3.23 -9.32 -7.78
N SER A 106 -3.09 -8.95 -9.04
CA SER A 106 -1.77 -8.73 -9.60
C SER A 106 -1.17 -7.43 -9.06
N TYR A 107 0.15 -7.43 -8.92
CA TYR A 107 0.90 -6.25 -8.52
C TYR A 107 0.64 -5.08 -9.48
N LEU A 108 0.68 -5.34 -10.79
CA LEU A 108 0.47 -4.27 -11.78
C LEU A 108 -0.91 -3.65 -11.67
N LYS A 109 -1.93 -4.44 -11.35
CA LYS A 109 -3.28 -3.90 -11.15
C LYS A 109 -3.29 -2.94 -9.97
N CYS A 110 -2.67 -3.31 -8.85
CA CYS A 110 -2.61 -2.43 -7.67
C CYS A 110 -1.85 -1.15 -7.98
N ARG A 111 -0.71 -1.28 -8.64
CA ARG A 111 0.13 -0.15 -9.01
C ARG A 111 -0.64 0.83 -9.90
N GLN A 112 -1.33 0.31 -10.90
CA GLN A 112 -2.09 1.14 -11.82
C GLN A 112 -3.24 1.84 -11.10
N LYS A 113 -3.90 1.17 -10.18
CA LYS A 113 -4.98 1.78 -9.39
C LYS A 113 -4.50 2.95 -8.56
N ILE A 114 -3.32 2.84 -7.94
CA ILE A 114 -2.74 3.95 -7.18
C ILE A 114 -2.55 5.16 -8.11
N LEU A 115 -1.95 4.94 -9.27
CA LEU A 115 -1.69 6.02 -10.22
C LEU A 115 -2.98 6.64 -10.72
N ASP A 116 -3.99 5.82 -11.00
CA ASP A 116 -5.30 6.29 -11.46
C ASP A 116 -5.99 7.14 -10.38
N ILE A 117 -5.91 6.73 -9.12
CA ILE A 117 -6.49 7.48 -8.01
C ILE A 117 -5.81 8.84 -7.87
N CYS A 118 -4.48 8.86 -7.92
CA CYS A 118 -3.73 10.12 -7.82
C CYS A 118 -4.08 11.06 -8.96
N LYS A 119 -4.24 10.53 -10.16
CA LYS A 119 -4.59 11.33 -11.33
C LYS A 119 -6.03 11.85 -11.23
N SER A 120 -6.97 11.00 -10.87
CA SER A 120 -8.39 11.37 -10.80
C SER A 120 -8.66 12.39 -9.71
N CYS A 121 -7.97 12.28 -8.58
CA CYS A 121 -8.18 13.17 -7.44
C CYS A 121 -7.18 14.31 -7.41
N CYS A 122 -6.30 14.41 -8.39
CA CYS A 122 -5.28 15.46 -8.50
C CYS A 122 -4.39 15.50 -7.26
N TYR A 123 -4.07 14.35 -6.69
CA TYR A 123 -3.15 14.29 -5.57
C TYR A 123 -1.70 14.46 -6.04
N ASN A 124 -0.93 15.21 -5.29
CA ASN A 124 0.52 15.31 -5.53
C ASN A 124 1.20 14.12 -4.86
N TYR A 125 2.17 13.56 -5.54
CA TYR A 125 2.90 12.41 -5.00
C TYR A 125 4.28 12.31 -5.64
N ASN A 126 5.17 11.59 -4.97
CA ASN A 126 6.49 11.23 -5.50
C ASN A 126 6.65 9.72 -5.37
N ILE A 127 7.17 9.09 -6.41
CA ILE A 127 7.44 7.65 -6.37
C ILE A 127 8.74 7.44 -5.57
N VAL A 128 8.67 6.61 -4.54
CA VAL A 128 9.80 6.31 -3.67
C VAL A 128 10.41 4.95 -4.02
N VAL A 129 9.55 3.96 -4.30
CA VAL A 129 9.96 2.61 -4.68
C VAL A 129 9.13 2.21 -5.90
N ASP A 130 9.77 1.64 -6.91
CA ASP A 130 9.08 1.17 -8.10
C ASP A 130 9.88 0.01 -8.69
N LEU A 131 9.56 -1.21 -8.24
CA LEU A 131 10.22 -2.41 -8.70
C LEU A 131 9.42 -3.06 -9.82
N ASN A 132 10.11 -3.57 -10.83
CA ASN A 132 9.48 -4.26 -11.94
C ASN A 132 9.65 -5.76 -11.72
N LYS A 133 8.68 -6.36 -10.99
CA LYS A 133 8.75 -7.77 -10.60
C LYS A 133 7.47 -8.49 -11.00
N ASP A 134 7.51 -9.10 -12.19
CA ASP A 134 6.35 -9.80 -12.76
C ASP A 134 5.91 -11.02 -11.95
N GLU A 135 6.82 -11.58 -11.13
CA GLU A 135 6.48 -12.73 -10.28
C GLU A 135 5.35 -12.43 -9.31
N TYR A 136 5.10 -11.15 -9.01
CA TYR A 136 4.06 -10.75 -8.08
C TYR A 136 2.72 -10.47 -8.76
N ASN A 137 2.58 -10.79 -10.02
CA ASN A 137 1.30 -10.69 -10.74
C ASN A 137 0.55 -12.02 -10.60
N PHE A 138 0.04 -12.28 -9.39
CA PHE A 138 -0.52 -13.57 -9.04
C PHE A 138 -1.83 -13.88 -9.73
N VAL A 139 -2.70 -12.87 -9.86
CA VAL A 139 -4.04 -13.01 -10.44
C VAL A 139 -4.33 -11.75 -11.25
N ASP A 140 -4.95 -11.94 -12.40
CA ASP A 140 -5.33 -10.80 -13.27
C ASP A 140 -6.67 -10.19 -12.90
#